data_7bdd769d9ffe1e156ed6288cbf978c95
#
_entry.id   7bdd769d9ffe1e156ed6288cbf978c95
#
_cell.length_a   1.000
_cell.length_b   1.000
_cell.length_c   1.000
_cell.angle_alpha   90.00
_cell.angle_beta   90.00
_cell.angle_gamma   90.00
#
_symmetry.space_group_name_H-M   'P 1'
#
loop_
_entity.id
_entity.type
_entity.pdbx_description
1 polymer ?
#
loop_
_entity_poly.entity_id
_entity_poly.type
_entity_poly.pdbx_seq_one_letter_code
_entity_poly.pdbx_strand_id
1 'polypeptide(L)'
;MNKIQEIASEGFAIFENIYTKKEVNKLISTIEKVTNYNSGKSTFRKSKDIFAIRQFLNETPETLQLIFNESLKEIIKTNFGENYFITKSIYFDKPEMSNWFVAYHQDLTISVNKKIEIENFENWTIKQNQFAVQPPKSILESNFTIRIHLDKTTKKNGALKVINKSHEKGIYRIENIEINTETESYCEVESGGVMIMKPLLFHASNKTTNNERRRVIHIEFSNQELPNELKWSERTNLNLN
;
A
#
# COMPACT_ATOMS: atom_id res chain seq x y z
N MET A 1 -1.55 4.90 -23.90
CA MET A 1 -2.01 3.72 -23.16
C MET A 1 -2.98 4.22 -22.10
N ASN A 2 -4.15 3.61 -21.92
CA ASN A 2 -5.01 4.01 -20.81
C ASN A 2 -4.47 3.44 -19.49
N LYS A 3 -4.93 3.97 -18.35
CA LYS A 3 -4.40 3.60 -17.03
C LYS A 3 -4.61 2.11 -16.65
N ILE A 4 -5.67 1.47 -17.15
CA ILE A 4 -5.92 0.03 -16.96
C ILE A 4 -4.83 -0.78 -17.66
N GLN A 5 -4.53 -0.43 -18.91
CA GLN A 5 -3.46 -1.09 -19.68
C GLN A 5 -2.09 -0.86 -19.04
N GLU A 6 -1.85 0.33 -18.48
CA GLU A 6 -0.60 0.65 -17.77
C GLU A 6 -0.43 -0.23 -16.53
N ILE A 7 -1.47 -0.40 -15.68
CA ILE A 7 -1.43 -1.30 -14.52
C ILE A 7 -1.19 -2.75 -14.96
N ALA A 8 -1.84 -3.19 -16.03
CA ALA A 8 -1.69 -4.55 -16.52
C ALA A 8 -0.29 -4.84 -17.08
N SER A 9 0.28 -3.91 -17.87
CA SER A 9 1.56 -4.10 -18.55
C SER A 9 2.77 -3.73 -17.69
N GLU A 10 2.72 -2.60 -16.96
CA GLU A 10 3.85 -2.11 -16.18
C GLU A 10 3.83 -2.56 -14.71
N GLY A 11 2.66 -3.03 -14.23
CA GLY A 11 2.44 -3.43 -12.84
C GLY A 11 2.02 -2.28 -11.93
N PHE A 12 1.97 -1.04 -12.43
CA PHE A 12 1.54 0.14 -11.69
C PHE A 12 1.02 1.24 -12.62
N ALA A 13 0.30 2.20 -12.04
CA ALA A 13 -0.04 3.46 -12.69
C ALA A 13 -0.17 4.58 -11.66
N ILE A 14 0.04 5.83 -12.09
CA ILE A 14 -0.10 7.03 -11.28
C ILE A 14 -1.28 7.85 -11.80
N PHE A 15 -2.13 8.28 -10.87
CA PHE A 15 -3.29 9.13 -11.11
C PHE A 15 -3.09 10.42 -10.32
N GLU A 16 -2.97 11.53 -10.99
CA GLU A 16 -2.80 12.84 -10.37
C GLU A 16 -4.14 13.54 -10.13
N ASN A 17 -4.17 14.48 -9.18
CA ASN A 17 -5.33 15.33 -8.88
C ASN A 17 -6.59 14.57 -8.43
N ILE A 18 -6.43 13.47 -7.69
CA ILE A 18 -7.55 12.67 -7.14
C ILE A 18 -8.15 13.35 -5.92
N TYR A 19 -7.31 14.03 -5.14
CA TYR A 19 -7.73 14.83 -3.99
C TYR A 19 -7.34 16.28 -4.18
N THR A 20 -8.28 17.18 -3.87
CA THR A 20 -8.00 18.60 -3.75
C THR A 20 -7.12 18.89 -2.53
N LYS A 21 -6.42 20.02 -2.53
CA LYS A 21 -5.64 20.47 -1.34
C LYS A 21 -6.48 20.54 -0.07
N LYS A 22 -7.76 20.88 -0.16
CA LYS A 22 -8.68 20.92 0.98
C LYS A 22 -8.94 19.52 1.55
N GLU A 23 -9.15 18.51 0.69
CA GLU A 23 -9.35 17.12 1.11
C GLU A 23 -8.08 16.55 1.72
N VAL A 24 -6.91 16.77 1.12
CA VAL A 24 -5.62 16.38 1.69
C VAL A 24 -5.41 16.98 3.07
N ASN A 25 -5.63 18.28 3.25
CA ASN A 25 -5.49 18.94 4.54
C ASN A 25 -6.47 18.38 5.57
N LYS A 26 -7.70 18.03 5.16
CA LYS A 26 -8.70 17.41 6.04
C LYS A 26 -8.25 16.02 6.49
N LEU A 27 -7.73 15.18 5.58
CA LEU A 27 -7.15 13.88 5.89
C LEU A 27 -6.00 14.03 6.91
N ILE A 28 -5.05 14.91 6.64
CA ILE A 28 -3.91 15.18 7.52
C ILE A 28 -4.38 15.58 8.92
N SER A 29 -5.27 16.57 9.02
CA SER A 29 -5.76 17.06 10.31
C SER A 29 -6.55 16.00 11.10
N THR A 30 -7.26 15.11 10.40
CA THR A 30 -7.98 13.99 11.04
C THR A 30 -6.98 12.96 11.58
N ILE A 31 -5.96 12.59 10.81
CA ILE A 31 -4.91 11.65 11.23
C ILE A 31 -4.15 12.21 12.45
N GLU A 32 -3.73 13.46 12.41
CA GLU A 32 -2.98 14.11 13.49
C GLU A 32 -3.74 14.15 14.82
N LYS A 33 -5.05 14.33 14.78
CA LYS A 33 -5.88 14.25 16.00
C LYS A 33 -5.79 12.87 16.66
N VAL A 34 -5.93 11.80 15.87
CA VAL A 34 -5.88 10.42 16.40
C VAL A 34 -4.49 10.07 16.90
N THR A 35 -3.42 10.49 16.20
CA THR A 35 -2.04 10.20 16.59
C THR A 35 -1.65 10.83 17.92
N ASN A 36 -2.18 12.00 18.24
CA ASN A 36 -1.94 12.68 19.51
C ASN A 36 -2.58 11.95 20.71
N TYR A 37 -3.70 11.24 20.50
CA TYR A 37 -4.42 10.53 21.57
C TYR A 37 -3.98 9.07 21.77
N ASN A 38 -3.42 8.39 20.76
CA ASN A 38 -3.26 6.93 20.72
C ASN A 38 -1.82 6.43 20.57
N SER A 39 -0.81 7.24 20.87
CA SER A 39 0.61 6.91 20.60
C SER A 39 1.18 5.68 21.34
N GLY A 40 0.44 5.09 22.27
CA GLY A 40 0.86 3.91 23.07
C GLY A 40 0.36 2.55 22.58
N LYS A 41 -0.48 2.50 21.54
CA LYS A 41 -1.02 1.23 21.03
C LYS A 41 0.01 0.44 20.21
N SER A 42 -0.08 -0.89 20.21
CA SER A 42 0.80 -1.80 19.46
C SER A 42 0.73 -1.62 17.94
N THR A 43 -0.37 -1.07 17.43
CA THR A 43 -0.56 -0.71 16.02
C THR A 43 0.28 0.50 15.59
N PHE A 44 0.76 1.32 16.55
CA PHE A 44 1.56 2.51 16.30
C PHE A 44 3.05 2.19 16.42
N ARG A 45 3.78 2.33 15.31
CA ARG A 45 5.24 2.24 15.29
C ARG A 45 5.84 3.63 15.21
N LYS A 46 6.72 3.96 16.14
CA LYS A 46 7.43 5.24 16.15
C LYS A 46 8.94 5.04 16.31
N SER A 47 9.72 5.67 15.47
CA SER A 47 11.17 5.83 15.60
C SER A 47 11.55 7.24 15.09
N LYS A 48 12.84 7.62 15.20
CA LYS A 48 13.32 8.88 14.61
C LYS A 48 13.19 8.95 13.09
N ASP A 49 13.15 7.80 12.42
CA ASP A 49 13.19 7.70 10.96
C ASP A 49 11.85 7.39 10.31
N ILE A 50 10.88 6.91 11.08
CA ILE A 50 9.53 6.62 10.58
C ILE A 50 8.50 6.58 11.71
N PHE A 51 7.29 7.03 11.37
CA PHE A 51 6.08 6.73 12.11
C PHE A 51 5.12 5.94 11.21
N ALA A 52 4.47 4.93 11.74
CA ALA A 52 3.48 4.16 11.00
C ALA A 52 2.32 3.71 11.90
N ILE A 53 1.11 3.72 11.33
CA ILE A 53 -0.10 3.16 11.96
C ILE A 53 -0.53 1.97 11.11
N ARG A 54 -0.47 0.77 11.69
CA ARG A 54 -1.06 -0.44 11.10
C ARG A 54 -2.53 -0.53 11.46
N GLN A 55 -3.30 -1.28 10.65
CA GLN A 55 -4.77 -1.31 10.76
C GLN A 55 -5.34 0.12 10.77
N PHE A 56 -4.82 0.94 9.87
CA PHE A 56 -5.02 2.37 9.87
C PHE A 56 -6.51 2.75 9.85
N LEU A 57 -7.31 2.08 9.02
CA LEU A 57 -8.75 2.36 8.94
C LEU A 57 -9.52 1.93 10.19
N ASN A 58 -9.04 0.90 10.91
CA ASN A 58 -9.63 0.52 12.21
C ASN A 58 -9.26 1.53 13.31
N GLU A 59 -8.03 2.07 13.27
CA GLU A 59 -7.56 3.08 14.23
C GLU A 59 -8.10 4.48 13.97
N THR A 60 -8.51 4.77 12.73
CA THR A 60 -8.99 6.08 12.25
C THR A 60 -10.22 5.93 11.36
N PRO A 61 -11.34 5.33 11.84
CA PRO A 61 -12.49 5.02 10.99
C PRO A 61 -13.13 6.26 10.35
N GLU A 62 -12.99 7.43 10.97
CA GLU A 62 -13.44 8.71 10.42
C GLU A 62 -12.74 9.13 9.13
N THR A 63 -11.60 8.52 8.80
CA THR A 63 -10.89 8.78 7.53
C THR A 63 -11.51 8.04 6.35
N LEU A 64 -12.32 7.00 6.58
CA LEU A 64 -12.86 6.14 5.54
C LEU A 64 -13.62 6.94 4.47
N GLN A 65 -14.54 7.79 4.88
CA GLN A 65 -15.33 8.62 3.97
C GLN A 65 -14.50 9.70 3.26
N LEU A 66 -13.41 10.18 3.91
CA LEU A 66 -12.52 11.17 3.32
C LEU A 66 -11.59 10.53 2.28
N ILE A 67 -11.23 9.26 2.47
CA ILE A 67 -10.38 8.49 1.56
C ILE A 67 -11.16 8.11 0.30
N PHE A 68 -12.35 7.52 0.47
CA PHE A 68 -13.15 7.04 -0.66
C PHE A 68 -14.07 8.13 -1.20
N ASN A 69 -13.46 9.22 -1.71
CA ASN A 69 -14.17 10.24 -2.47
C ASN A 69 -14.61 9.70 -3.85
N GLU A 70 -15.50 10.40 -4.53
CA GLU A 70 -16.08 9.95 -5.81
C GLU A 70 -15.01 9.67 -6.88
N SER A 71 -13.93 10.45 -6.93
CA SER A 71 -12.84 10.26 -7.89
C SER A 71 -12.11 8.94 -7.66
N LEU A 72 -11.80 8.58 -6.41
CA LEU A 72 -11.15 7.31 -6.09
C LEU A 72 -12.08 6.12 -6.30
N LYS A 73 -13.34 6.23 -5.92
CA LYS A 73 -14.35 5.19 -6.17
C LYS A 73 -14.47 4.90 -7.67
N GLU A 74 -14.56 5.93 -8.51
CA GLU A 74 -14.64 5.77 -9.96
C GLU A 74 -13.39 5.07 -10.53
N ILE A 75 -12.20 5.41 -10.04
CA ILE A 75 -10.96 4.73 -10.43
C ILE A 75 -11.03 3.24 -10.07
N ILE A 76 -11.45 2.90 -8.84
CA ILE A 76 -11.54 1.51 -8.40
C ILE A 76 -12.57 0.75 -9.26
N LYS A 77 -13.77 1.31 -9.43
CA LYS A 77 -14.85 0.72 -10.21
C LYS A 77 -14.45 0.48 -11.66
N THR A 78 -13.85 1.48 -12.29
CA THR A 78 -13.45 1.41 -13.71
C THR A 78 -12.31 0.43 -13.96
N ASN A 79 -11.32 0.34 -13.04
CA ASN A 79 -10.12 -0.47 -13.26
C ASN A 79 -10.24 -1.91 -12.72
N PHE A 80 -11.07 -2.14 -11.70
CA PHE A 80 -11.14 -3.43 -10.98
C PHE A 80 -12.55 -3.98 -10.82
N GLY A 81 -13.58 -3.15 -11.00
CA GLY A 81 -14.98 -3.53 -10.78
C GLY A 81 -15.42 -3.33 -9.33
N GLU A 82 -16.61 -3.86 -9.00
CA GLU A 82 -17.31 -3.57 -7.73
C GLU A 82 -17.07 -4.62 -6.64
N ASN A 83 -16.43 -5.75 -6.96
CA ASN A 83 -16.33 -6.92 -6.06
C ASN A 83 -15.11 -6.89 -5.12
N TYR A 84 -14.37 -5.79 -5.10
CA TYR A 84 -13.19 -5.66 -4.27
C TYR A 84 -13.53 -5.13 -2.87
N PHE A 85 -12.82 -5.64 -1.88
CA PHE A 85 -12.89 -5.20 -0.49
C PHE A 85 -11.48 -4.91 0.04
N ILE A 86 -11.41 -4.09 1.09
CA ILE A 86 -10.16 -3.75 1.77
C ILE A 86 -9.70 -4.96 2.60
N THR A 87 -8.40 -5.24 2.59
CA THR A 87 -7.79 -6.35 3.32
C THR A 87 -6.71 -5.92 4.29
N LYS A 88 -6.14 -4.72 4.08
CA LYS A 88 -5.09 -4.16 4.94
C LYS A 88 -4.96 -2.67 4.71
N SER A 89 -4.65 -1.94 5.78
CA SER A 89 -4.41 -0.50 5.71
C SER A 89 -3.23 -0.09 6.59
N ILE A 90 -2.36 0.77 6.06
CA ILE A 90 -1.21 1.31 6.77
C ILE A 90 -1.05 2.79 6.43
N TYR A 91 -0.89 3.64 7.44
CA TYR A 91 -0.40 4.98 7.26
C TYR A 91 1.11 5.01 7.50
N PHE A 92 1.86 5.60 6.61
CA PHE A 92 3.29 5.82 6.70
C PHE A 92 3.59 7.31 6.74
N ASP A 93 4.43 7.69 7.69
CA ASP A 93 4.95 9.04 7.84
C ASP A 93 6.47 8.97 7.96
N LYS A 94 7.12 9.39 6.90
CA LYS A 94 8.56 9.43 6.79
C LYS A 94 9.03 10.88 6.98
N PRO A 95 9.69 11.19 8.11
CA PRO A 95 10.13 12.55 8.40
C PRO A 95 11.24 13.02 7.46
N GLU A 96 11.54 14.29 7.52
CA GLU A 96 12.68 14.92 6.86
C GLU A 96 13.99 14.20 7.22
N MET A 97 14.92 14.15 6.28
CA MET A 97 16.25 13.53 6.46
C MET A 97 16.24 12.11 7.02
N SER A 98 15.15 11.39 6.85
CA SER A 98 14.98 10.03 7.34
C SER A 98 15.98 9.06 6.70
N ASN A 99 16.69 8.29 7.54
CA ASN A 99 17.58 7.21 7.10
C ASN A 99 16.86 5.92 6.77
N TRP A 100 15.52 5.87 6.94
CA TRP A 100 14.76 4.67 6.63
C TRP A 100 14.72 4.42 5.12
N PHE A 101 15.10 3.22 4.73
CA PHE A 101 15.01 2.71 3.38
C PHE A 101 14.35 1.33 3.38
N VAL A 102 13.85 0.92 2.23
CA VAL A 102 13.32 -0.42 2.00
C VAL A 102 14.03 -0.99 0.78
N ALA A 103 14.69 -2.13 0.96
CA ALA A 103 15.34 -2.86 -0.13
C ALA A 103 14.28 -3.37 -1.12
N TYR A 104 14.70 -3.76 -2.32
CA TYR A 104 13.81 -4.37 -3.30
C TYR A 104 13.12 -5.61 -2.75
N HIS A 105 11.81 -5.66 -2.89
CA HIS A 105 10.96 -6.78 -2.49
C HIS A 105 9.65 -6.78 -3.26
N GLN A 106 8.89 -7.86 -3.13
CA GLN A 106 7.49 -7.97 -3.51
C GLN A 106 6.63 -8.02 -2.25
N ASP A 107 5.38 -7.60 -2.33
CA ASP A 107 4.41 -7.74 -1.23
C ASP A 107 3.83 -9.16 -1.27
N LEU A 108 4.56 -10.13 -0.67
CA LEU A 108 4.25 -11.56 -0.75
C LEU A 108 3.30 -12.05 0.36
N THR A 109 2.95 -11.23 1.33
CA THR A 109 2.16 -11.67 2.48
C THR A 109 0.85 -10.93 2.60
N ILE A 110 -0.20 -11.67 2.96
CA ILE A 110 -1.51 -11.14 3.34
C ILE A 110 -1.68 -11.14 4.86
N SER A 111 -2.49 -10.22 5.38
CA SER A 111 -2.82 -10.14 6.80
C SER A 111 -4.09 -10.92 7.11
N VAL A 112 -4.03 -11.81 8.11
CA VAL A 112 -5.10 -12.73 8.46
C VAL A 112 -5.42 -12.73 9.95
N ASN A 113 -6.56 -13.29 10.33
CA ASN A 113 -7.07 -13.27 11.72
C ASN A 113 -6.39 -14.26 12.66
N LYS A 114 -5.84 -15.37 12.15
CA LYS A 114 -5.21 -16.43 12.94
C LYS A 114 -4.20 -17.21 12.11
N LYS A 115 -3.32 -17.97 12.78
CA LYS A 115 -2.46 -18.97 12.12
C LYS A 115 -3.17 -20.32 12.16
N ILE A 116 -3.31 -20.95 11.00
CA ILE A 116 -3.81 -22.34 10.83
C ILE A 116 -2.98 -23.03 9.76
N GLU A 117 -2.90 -24.34 9.80
CA GLU A 117 -2.25 -25.12 8.77
C GLU A 117 -3.20 -25.24 7.56
N ILE A 118 -2.80 -24.71 6.43
CA ILE A 118 -3.53 -24.79 5.16
C ILE A 118 -2.53 -25.07 4.05
N GLU A 119 -2.87 -25.98 3.18
CA GLU A 119 -2.08 -26.31 2.00
C GLU A 119 -1.79 -25.05 1.14
N ASN A 120 -0.55 -24.90 0.68
CA ASN A 120 -0.09 -23.77 -0.15
C ASN A 120 -0.09 -22.40 0.54
N PHE A 121 -0.26 -22.33 1.88
CA PHE A 121 -0.05 -21.12 2.65
C PHE A 121 1.25 -21.24 3.47
N GLU A 122 2.26 -20.44 3.12
CA GLU A 122 3.63 -20.59 3.59
C GLU A 122 4.14 -19.34 4.30
N ASN A 123 5.37 -19.40 4.83
CA ASN A 123 6.09 -18.25 5.38
C ASN A 123 5.30 -17.45 6.42
N TRP A 124 4.65 -18.16 7.35
CA TRP A 124 3.89 -17.56 8.43
C TRP A 124 4.75 -16.65 9.31
N THR A 125 4.27 -15.44 9.55
CA THR A 125 4.87 -14.49 10.49
C THR A 125 3.85 -13.99 11.48
N ILE A 126 4.33 -13.72 12.71
CA ILE A 126 3.51 -13.14 13.79
C ILE A 126 4.28 -11.94 14.31
N LYS A 127 3.69 -10.75 14.21
CA LYS A 127 4.26 -9.51 14.75
C LYS A 127 3.19 -8.77 15.54
N GLN A 128 3.41 -8.58 16.84
CA GLN A 128 2.48 -7.83 17.70
C GLN A 128 1.01 -8.31 17.57
N ASN A 129 0.81 -9.63 17.66
CA ASN A 129 -0.50 -10.29 17.48
C ASN A 129 -1.15 -10.12 16.09
N GLN A 130 -0.39 -9.67 15.10
CA GLN A 130 -0.82 -9.64 13.71
C GLN A 130 -0.22 -10.84 12.97
N PHE A 131 -1.09 -11.67 12.40
CA PHE A 131 -0.71 -12.82 11.61
C PHE A 131 -0.57 -12.41 10.15
N ALA A 132 0.50 -12.84 9.51
CA ALA A 132 0.65 -12.71 8.08
C ALA A 132 1.18 -14.01 7.48
N VAL A 133 0.78 -14.29 6.24
CA VAL A 133 1.11 -15.53 5.54
C VAL A 133 1.28 -15.23 4.06
N GLN A 134 2.16 -15.96 3.41
CA GLN A 134 2.25 -15.98 1.95
C GLN A 134 1.18 -16.95 1.42
N PRO A 135 0.17 -16.45 0.71
CA PRO A 135 -0.88 -17.28 0.10
C PRO A 135 -0.42 -17.84 -1.24
N PRO A 136 -1.20 -18.72 -1.87
CA PRO A 136 -1.02 -19.07 -3.28
C PRO A 136 -0.90 -17.83 -4.18
N LYS A 137 -0.05 -17.92 -5.21
CA LYS A 137 0.24 -16.82 -6.15
C LYS A 137 -1.05 -16.22 -6.76
N SER A 138 -2.06 -17.03 -7.04
CA SER A 138 -3.33 -16.58 -7.62
C SER A 138 -4.07 -15.55 -6.75
N ILE A 139 -3.95 -15.63 -5.41
CA ILE A 139 -4.51 -14.63 -4.50
C ILE A 139 -3.73 -13.32 -4.62
N LEU A 140 -2.39 -13.36 -4.68
CA LEU A 140 -1.57 -12.17 -4.87
C LEU A 140 -1.82 -11.50 -6.23
N GLU A 141 -1.96 -12.27 -7.28
CA GLU A 141 -2.23 -11.76 -8.63
C GLU A 141 -3.60 -11.07 -8.76
N SER A 142 -4.59 -11.50 -7.98
CA SER A 142 -5.91 -10.86 -7.94
C SER A 142 -5.95 -9.62 -7.03
N ASN A 143 -4.95 -9.38 -6.22
CA ASN A 143 -4.87 -8.23 -5.35
C ASN A 143 -4.29 -6.99 -6.06
N PHE A 144 -4.58 -5.82 -5.51
CA PHE A 144 -3.90 -4.58 -5.84
C PHE A 144 -3.74 -3.69 -4.60
N THR A 145 -2.83 -2.74 -4.70
CA THR A 145 -2.55 -1.76 -3.66
C THR A 145 -2.77 -0.36 -4.17
N ILE A 146 -3.43 0.47 -3.37
CA ILE A 146 -3.54 1.92 -3.57
C ILE A 146 -2.64 2.64 -2.57
N ARG A 147 -1.87 3.60 -3.05
CA ARG A 147 -1.03 4.49 -2.25
C ARG A 147 -1.46 5.92 -2.48
N ILE A 148 -2.05 6.55 -1.46
CA ILE A 148 -2.54 7.94 -1.50
C ILE A 148 -1.44 8.83 -0.94
N HIS A 149 -0.98 9.79 -1.71
CA HIS A 149 0.11 10.68 -1.34
C HIS A 149 -0.42 11.99 -0.75
N LEU A 150 -0.25 12.16 0.55
CA LEU A 150 -0.67 13.39 1.25
C LEU A 150 0.35 14.52 1.06
N ASP A 151 1.61 14.18 0.82
CA ASP A 151 2.68 15.10 0.46
C ASP A 151 3.21 14.77 -0.94
N LYS A 152 3.76 15.76 -1.61
CA LYS A 152 4.51 15.53 -2.85
C LYS A 152 5.62 14.53 -2.60
N THR A 153 5.67 13.49 -3.39
CA THR A 153 6.63 12.41 -3.29
C THR A 153 7.57 12.45 -4.47
N THR A 154 8.87 12.55 -4.20
CA THR A 154 9.93 12.65 -5.19
C THR A 154 11.03 11.64 -4.90
N LYS A 155 11.95 11.45 -5.83
CA LYS A 155 13.17 10.65 -5.63
C LYS A 155 13.93 11.07 -4.37
N LYS A 156 13.91 12.38 -4.03
CA LYS A 156 14.68 12.95 -2.91
C LYS A 156 14.07 12.64 -1.54
N ASN A 157 12.75 12.48 -1.43
CA ASN A 157 12.07 12.13 -0.17
C ASN A 157 11.58 10.67 -0.14
N GLY A 158 12.10 9.83 -1.02
CA GLY A 158 11.94 8.38 -1.01
C GLY A 158 10.69 7.90 -1.74
N ALA A 159 10.40 8.44 -2.93
CA ALA A 159 9.46 7.83 -3.85
C ALA A 159 9.78 6.35 -4.04
N LEU A 160 8.76 5.52 -4.24
CA LEU A 160 9.02 4.16 -4.66
C LEU A 160 9.77 4.16 -5.98
N LYS A 161 10.71 3.27 -6.10
CA LYS A 161 11.30 2.86 -7.35
C LYS A 161 10.86 1.43 -7.63
N VAL A 162 10.50 1.15 -8.84
CA VAL A 162 9.93 -0.12 -9.28
C VAL A 162 10.72 -0.68 -10.45
N ILE A 163 10.70 -1.99 -10.61
CA ILE A 163 11.18 -2.65 -11.83
C ILE A 163 9.96 -2.94 -12.68
N ASN A 164 9.82 -2.20 -13.78
CA ASN A 164 8.67 -2.29 -14.67
C ASN A 164 8.45 -3.72 -15.14
N LYS A 165 7.19 -4.16 -15.21
CA LYS A 165 6.79 -5.51 -15.66
C LYS A 165 7.25 -6.68 -14.79
N SER A 166 7.96 -6.43 -13.69
CA SER A 166 8.48 -7.50 -12.83
C SER A 166 7.38 -8.36 -12.20
N HIS A 167 6.14 -7.85 -12.07
CA HIS A 167 4.99 -8.60 -11.58
C HIS A 167 4.61 -9.80 -12.49
N GLU A 168 4.92 -9.73 -13.79
CA GLU A 168 4.66 -10.80 -14.74
C GLU A 168 5.56 -12.04 -14.51
N LYS A 169 6.71 -11.84 -13.84
CA LYS A 169 7.66 -12.92 -13.50
C LYS A 169 7.15 -13.79 -12.33
N GLY A 170 6.03 -13.44 -11.70
CA GLY A 170 5.46 -14.13 -10.56
C GLY A 170 6.25 -13.89 -9.26
N ILE A 171 6.28 -14.88 -8.35
CA ILE A 171 7.09 -14.83 -7.13
C ILE A 171 8.55 -15.09 -7.50
N TYR A 172 9.39 -14.13 -7.20
CA TYR A 172 10.74 -14.07 -7.73
C TYR A 172 11.73 -13.53 -6.68
N ARG A 173 12.95 -14.00 -6.68
CA ARG A 173 13.99 -13.53 -5.74
C ARG A 173 14.83 -12.43 -6.38
N ILE A 174 15.15 -11.40 -5.56
CA ILE A 174 15.93 -10.25 -6.04
C ILE A 174 17.30 -10.65 -6.62
N GLU A 175 17.92 -11.71 -6.10
CA GLU A 175 19.21 -12.23 -6.56
C GLU A 175 19.16 -12.72 -8.01
N ASN A 176 17.96 -13.05 -8.51
CA ASN A 176 17.76 -13.52 -9.88
C ASN A 176 17.41 -12.38 -10.85
N ILE A 177 17.39 -11.13 -10.39
CA ILE A 177 17.13 -9.96 -11.23
C ILE A 177 18.45 -9.43 -11.76
N GLU A 178 18.59 -9.43 -13.06
CA GLU A 178 19.69 -8.72 -13.74
C GLU A 178 19.34 -7.21 -13.80
N ILE A 179 19.56 -6.50 -12.71
CA ILE A 179 19.18 -5.08 -12.56
C ILE A 179 19.73 -4.22 -13.71
N ASN A 180 20.88 -4.59 -14.29
CA ASN A 180 21.48 -3.87 -15.42
C ASN A 180 20.65 -3.96 -16.72
N THR A 181 19.74 -4.92 -16.84
CA THR A 181 18.87 -5.12 -18.01
C THR A 181 17.41 -4.76 -17.73
N GLU A 182 17.07 -4.49 -16.46
CA GLU A 182 15.71 -4.18 -16.06
C GLU A 182 15.46 -2.67 -16.08
N THR A 183 14.26 -2.27 -16.49
CA THR A 183 13.85 -0.86 -16.47
C THR A 183 13.41 -0.46 -15.07
N GLU A 184 14.22 0.38 -14.40
CA GLU A 184 13.85 1.00 -13.13
C GLU A 184 13.14 2.33 -13.37
N SER A 185 12.00 2.54 -12.72
CA SER A 185 11.24 3.79 -12.74
C SER A 185 11.03 4.32 -11.34
N TYR A 186 11.09 5.65 -11.16
CA TYR A 186 10.71 6.31 -9.92
C TYR A 186 9.24 6.74 -10.00
N CYS A 187 8.46 6.33 -9.03
CA CYS A 187 7.05 6.68 -8.90
C CYS A 187 6.92 8.00 -8.13
N GLU A 188 7.24 9.11 -8.80
CA GLU A 188 7.00 10.44 -8.26
C GLU A 188 5.52 10.78 -8.39
N VAL A 189 4.93 11.33 -7.31
CA VAL A 189 3.49 11.60 -7.22
C VAL A 189 3.27 12.93 -6.53
N GLU A 190 2.44 13.79 -7.09
CA GLU A 190 2.07 15.06 -6.47
C GLU A 190 1.18 14.84 -5.23
N SER A 191 1.11 15.84 -4.35
CA SER A 191 0.18 15.82 -3.21
C SER A 191 -1.26 15.71 -3.69
N GLY A 192 -2.01 14.73 -3.17
CA GLY A 192 -3.36 14.41 -3.62
C GLY A 192 -3.41 13.45 -4.81
N GLY A 193 -2.27 13.01 -5.32
CA GLY A 193 -2.17 11.94 -6.30
C GLY A 193 -2.22 10.55 -5.66
N VAL A 194 -2.45 9.54 -6.51
CA VAL A 194 -2.59 8.14 -6.13
C VAL A 194 -1.74 7.26 -7.04
N MET A 195 -0.97 6.36 -6.45
CA MET A 195 -0.32 5.26 -7.16
C MET A 195 -1.09 3.96 -6.91
N ILE A 196 -1.40 3.24 -7.97
CA ILE A 196 -1.94 1.87 -7.89
C ILE A 196 -0.85 0.91 -8.35
N MET A 197 -0.67 -0.22 -7.65
CA MET A 197 0.36 -1.20 -7.99
C MET A 197 -0.08 -2.63 -7.71
N LYS A 198 0.51 -3.58 -8.45
CA LYS A 198 0.36 -5.02 -8.21
C LYS A 198 1.30 -5.48 -7.09
N PRO A 199 0.88 -6.43 -6.21
CA PRO A 199 1.72 -6.93 -5.10
C PRO A 199 3.04 -7.55 -5.56
N LEU A 200 3.03 -8.23 -6.71
CA LEU A 200 4.20 -8.90 -7.28
C LEU A 200 5.17 -7.95 -8.02
N LEU A 201 4.87 -6.65 -8.08
CA LEU A 201 5.78 -5.66 -8.63
C LEU A 201 6.97 -5.47 -7.68
N PHE A 202 8.20 -5.70 -8.15
CA PHE A 202 9.40 -5.39 -7.38
C PHE A 202 9.51 -3.89 -7.14
N HIS A 203 9.61 -3.53 -5.88
CA HIS A 203 9.70 -2.14 -5.48
C HIS A 203 10.64 -1.93 -4.29
N ALA A 204 11.17 -0.73 -4.20
CA ALA A 204 12.09 -0.29 -3.16
C ALA A 204 11.83 1.18 -2.81
N SER A 205 12.39 1.67 -1.72
CA SER A 205 12.34 3.07 -1.33
C SER A 205 13.66 3.52 -0.74
N ASN A 206 14.23 4.58 -1.27
CA ASN A 206 15.48 5.15 -0.80
C ASN A 206 15.30 5.97 0.50
N LYS A 207 16.40 6.34 1.13
CA LYS A 207 16.46 7.32 2.22
C LYS A 207 15.95 8.69 1.74
N THR A 208 15.49 9.51 2.68
CA THR A 208 15.20 10.92 2.40
C THR A 208 16.51 11.71 2.40
N THR A 209 16.73 12.52 1.38
CA THR A 209 17.96 13.34 1.18
C THR A 209 17.67 14.83 1.18
N ASN A 210 16.45 15.23 1.50
CA ASN A 210 16.01 16.62 1.57
C ASN A 210 15.19 16.87 2.85
N ASN A 211 14.76 18.11 3.05
CA ASN A 211 13.96 18.54 4.20
C ASN A 211 12.45 18.43 3.93
N GLU A 212 12.02 17.40 3.19
CA GLU A 212 10.62 17.18 2.87
C GLU A 212 10.10 15.89 3.53
N ARG A 213 9.05 16.03 4.31
CA ARG A 213 8.28 14.92 4.88
C ARG A 213 7.48 14.19 3.80
N ARG A 214 7.24 12.90 3.99
CA ARG A 214 6.42 12.10 3.09
C ARG A 214 5.40 11.26 3.87
N ARG A 215 4.12 11.60 3.73
CA ARG A 215 2.99 10.87 4.32
C ARG A 215 2.21 10.16 3.21
N VAL A 216 2.00 8.86 3.40
CA VAL A 216 1.31 7.99 2.44
C VAL A 216 0.34 7.09 3.17
N ILE A 217 -0.91 7.01 2.69
CA ILE A 217 -1.87 5.99 3.09
C ILE A 217 -1.78 4.84 2.08
N HIS A 218 -1.51 3.63 2.57
CA HIS A 218 -1.37 2.41 1.79
C HIS A 218 -2.54 1.49 2.13
N ILE A 219 -3.30 1.06 1.12
CA ILE A 219 -4.48 0.21 1.28
C ILE A 219 -4.40 -0.93 0.28
N GLU A 220 -4.49 -2.17 0.78
CA GLU A 220 -4.52 -3.38 -0.03
C GLU A 220 -5.95 -3.86 -0.22
N PHE A 221 -6.24 -4.38 -1.42
CA PHE A 221 -7.55 -4.85 -1.85
C PHE A 221 -7.47 -6.27 -2.39
N SER A 222 -8.54 -7.02 -2.19
CA SER A 222 -8.76 -8.34 -2.78
C SER A 222 -10.21 -8.51 -3.21
N ASN A 223 -10.45 -9.41 -4.15
CA ASN A 223 -11.77 -9.94 -4.49
C ASN A 223 -11.88 -11.43 -4.18
N GLN A 224 -10.90 -12.01 -3.48
CA GLN A 224 -10.83 -13.43 -3.16
C GLN A 224 -11.21 -13.70 -1.72
N GLU A 225 -12.13 -14.61 -1.48
CA GLU A 225 -12.35 -15.17 -0.14
C GLU A 225 -11.22 -16.15 0.20
N LEU A 226 -10.86 -16.21 1.48
CA LEU A 226 -9.84 -17.14 1.95
C LEU A 226 -10.48 -18.50 2.27
N PRO A 227 -9.72 -19.61 2.13
CA PRO A 227 -10.24 -20.94 2.35
C PRO A 227 -10.47 -21.24 3.83
N ASN A 228 -11.38 -22.20 4.09
CA ASN A 228 -11.69 -22.70 5.42
C ASN A 228 -12.13 -21.58 6.38
N GLU A 229 -11.60 -21.61 7.59
CA GLU A 229 -11.88 -20.63 8.64
C GLU A 229 -10.91 -19.43 8.63
N LEU A 230 -10.01 -19.33 7.67
CA LEU A 230 -9.10 -18.20 7.55
C LEU A 230 -9.87 -16.97 7.07
N LYS A 231 -9.63 -15.83 7.70
CA LYS A 231 -10.27 -14.58 7.34
C LYS A 231 -9.24 -13.47 7.18
N TRP A 232 -9.49 -12.54 6.29
CA TRP A 232 -8.74 -11.30 6.19
C TRP A 232 -8.81 -10.53 7.52
N SER A 233 -7.69 -9.96 7.97
CA SER A 233 -7.63 -9.28 9.28
C SER A 233 -8.41 -7.95 9.31
N GLU A 234 -8.54 -7.28 8.15
CA GLU A 234 -9.15 -5.96 8.01
C GLU A 234 -10.24 -5.94 6.93
N ARG A 235 -11.00 -7.03 6.77
CA ARG A 235 -12.02 -7.09 5.71
C ARG A 235 -13.08 -6.00 5.87
N THR A 236 -13.08 -5.06 4.94
CA THR A 236 -14.08 -3.97 4.87
C THR A 236 -14.63 -3.86 3.45
N ASN A 237 -15.94 -4.02 3.30
CA ASN A 237 -16.60 -3.86 2.01
C ASN A 237 -16.63 -2.38 1.62
N LEU A 238 -16.40 -2.11 0.34
CA LEU A 238 -16.55 -0.78 -0.23
C LEU A 238 -17.98 -0.57 -0.70
N ASN A 239 -18.55 0.57 -0.32
CA ASN A 239 -19.73 1.07 -1.01
C ASN A 239 -19.25 1.98 -2.15
N LEU A 240 -19.26 1.46 -3.37
CA LEU A 240 -18.84 2.17 -4.58
C LEU A 240 -20.01 2.87 -5.32
N ASN A 241 -21.20 2.85 -4.70
CA ASN A 241 -22.38 3.55 -5.18
C ASN A 241 -22.49 4.92 -4.57
#